data_7bba66288b9dfe84a78501cbe15d50de
#
_entry.id   7bba66288b9dfe84a78501cbe15d50de
#
_cell.length_a   1.000
_cell.length_b   1.000
_cell.length_c   1.000
_cell.angle_alpha   90.00
_cell.angle_beta   90.00
_cell.angle_gamma   90.00
#
_symmetry.space_group_name_H-M   'P 1'
#
loop_
_entity.id
_entity.type
_entity.pdbx_description
1 polymer ?
#
loop_
_entity_poly.entity_id
_entity_poly.type
_entity_poly.pdbx_seq_one_letter_code
_entity_poly.pdbx_strand_id
1 'polypeptide(L)'
;MVNKDMVGRVGPKFDMVVERGKVREFARATGSDNADYLDDSEAVSPPTFLTTVAFWQPPEAGDLYRQLDIDLRRLLHGEQEFVFLREPPRAGTVLHAQTIVEEIYEKEGKRGGVMAFVVMRTDFTDDDGAVVAQSRSTAIETGARS
;
A
#
# COMPACT_ATOMS: atom_id res chain seq x y z
N MET A 1 14.90 14.99 -6.39
CA MET A 1 13.82 15.22 -7.40
C MET A 1 13.33 13.83 -7.82
N VAL A 2 12.01 13.62 -7.83
CA VAL A 2 11.44 12.31 -8.13
C VAL A 2 11.88 11.80 -9.49
N ASN A 3 12.35 10.55 -9.54
CA ASN A 3 12.82 9.89 -10.76
C ASN A 3 11.63 9.39 -11.58
N LYS A 4 11.31 10.11 -12.66
CA LYS A 4 10.15 9.81 -13.55
C LYS A 4 10.34 8.53 -14.39
N ASP A 5 11.58 8.05 -14.57
CA ASP A 5 11.87 6.83 -15.32
C ASP A 5 11.44 5.55 -14.57
N MET A 6 10.93 5.73 -13.35
CA MET A 6 10.42 4.65 -12.51
C MET A 6 9.00 4.18 -12.87
N VAL A 7 8.27 4.92 -13.71
CA VAL A 7 6.94 4.48 -14.15
C VAL A 7 7.01 3.11 -14.81
N GLY A 8 6.15 2.19 -14.40
CA GLY A 8 6.12 0.81 -14.87
C GLY A 8 7.11 -0.13 -14.16
N ARG A 9 7.98 0.38 -13.30
CA ARG A 9 8.86 -0.49 -12.50
C ARG A 9 8.06 -1.25 -11.44
N VAL A 10 8.40 -2.52 -11.30
CA VAL A 10 7.79 -3.43 -10.32
C VAL A 10 8.80 -3.80 -9.25
N GLY A 11 8.31 -3.91 -8.01
CA GLY A 11 9.05 -4.48 -6.90
C GLY A 11 9.06 -6.01 -6.92
N PRO A 12 9.76 -6.64 -5.98
CA PRO A 12 9.72 -8.08 -5.81
C PRO A 12 8.31 -8.53 -5.43
N LYS A 13 7.97 -9.77 -5.81
CA LYS A 13 6.78 -10.46 -5.33
C LYS A 13 7.09 -11.10 -3.98
N PHE A 14 6.17 -11.01 -3.05
CA PHE A 14 6.32 -11.59 -1.70
C PHE A 14 4.97 -12.03 -1.14
N ASP A 15 5.01 -12.89 -0.13
CA ASP A 15 3.80 -13.40 0.50
C ASP A 15 3.41 -12.55 1.70
N MET A 16 2.11 -12.30 1.82
CA MET A 16 1.47 -11.68 2.96
C MET A 16 0.50 -12.68 3.60
N VAL A 17 0.78 -13.09 4.81
CA VAL A 17 -0.12 -13.95 5.57
C VAL A 17 -1.13 -13.09 6.31
N VAL A 18 -2.42 -13.35 6.12
CA VAL A 18 -3.49 -12.70 6.88
C VAL A 18 -3.60 -13.41 8.24
N GLU A 19 -2.81 -12.98 9.21
CA GLU A 19 -2.76 -13.59 10.53
C GLU A 19 -3.92 -13.12 11.39
N ARG A 20 -4.62 -14.07 12.05
CA ARG A 20 -5.73 -13.79 12.94
C ARG A 20 -5.37 -12.78 14.05
N GLY A 21 -4.20 -12.95 14.65
CA GLY A 21 -3.70 -12.03 15.69
C GLY A 21 -3.53 -10.62 15.16
N LYS A 22 -3.00 -10.48 13.95
CA LYS A 22 -2.79 -9.20 13.28
C LYS A 22 -4.12 -8.52 12.89
N VAL A 23 -5.10 -9.28 12.40
CA VAL A 23 -6.45 -8.76 12.13
C VAL A 23 -7.07 -8.18 13.41
N ARG A 24 -6.99 -8.92 14.53
CA ARG A 24 -7.50 -8.46 15.84
C ARG A 24 -6.77 -7.22 16.36
N GLU A 25 -5.43 -7.19 16.28
CA GLU A 25 -4.64 -6.02 16.68
C GLU A 25 -5.03 -4.78 15.87
N PHE A 26 -5.14 -4.94 14.55
CA PHE A 26 -5.50 -3.86 13.65
C PHE A 26 -6.91 -3.33 13.94
N ALA A 27 -7.89 -4.23 14.11
CA ALA A 27 -9.26 -3.84 14.45
C ALA A 27 -9.30 -3.03 15.75
N ARG A 28 -8.60 -3.48 16.79
CA ARG A 28 -8.49 -2.75 18.07
C ARG A 28 -7.80 -1.40 17.90
N ALA A 29 -6.71 -1.34 17.15
CA ALA A 29 -5.96 -0.11 16.89
C ALA A 29 -6.79 0.94 16.14
N THR A 30 -7.73 0.51 15.29
CA THR A 30 -8.67 1.38 14.58
C THR A 30 -9.97 1.64 15.35
N GLY A 31 -10.08 1.16 16.59
CA GLY A 31 -11.22 1.39 17.48
C GLY A 31 -12.46 0.57 17.12
N SER A 32 -12.31 -0.54 16.38
CA SER A 32 -13.44 -1.41 16.04
C SER A 32 -13.74 -2.39 17.17
N ASP A 33 -15.01 -2.57 17.47
CA ASP A 33 -15.58 -3.57 18.37
C ASP A 33 -16.38 -4.66 17.62
N ASN A 34 -16.27 -4.69 16.30
CA ASN A 34 -16.98 -5.66 15.47
C ASN A 34 -16.48 -7.09 15.74
N ALA A 35 -17.41 -7.98 16.16
CA ALA A 35 -17.12 -9.37 16.48
C ALA A 35 -16.53 -10.15 15.28
N ASP A 36 -16.92 -9.81 14.04
CA ASP A 36 -16.40 -10.44 12.82
C ASP A 36 -14.89 -10.28 12.66
N TYR A 37 -14.31 -9.23 13.24
CA TYR A 37 -12.86 -9.00 13.25
C TYR A 37 -12.16 -9.55 14.49
N LEU A 38 -12.88 -9.67 15.61
CA LEU A 38 -12.28 -9.91 16.94
C LEU A 38 -12.39 -11.36 17.38
N ASP A 39 -13.54 -12.01 17.17
CA ASP A 39 -13.90 -13.26 17.83
C ASP A 39 -13.90 -14.47 16.91
N ASP A 40 -14.04 -14.30 15.60
CA ASP A 40 -14.05 -15.39 14.64
C ASP A 40 -12.64 -15.98 14.43
N SER A 41 -12.53 -17.31 14.35
CA SER A 41 -11.30 -18.00 13.99
C SER A 41 -10.87 -17.71 12.54
N GLU A 42 -11.83 -17.48 11.66
CA GLU A 42 -11.66 -17.07 10.27
C GLU A 42 -12.06 -15.61 10.08
N ALA A 43 -11.67 -14.76 11.05
CA ALA A 43 -12.02 -13.36 11.07
C ALA A 43 -11.79 -12.70 9.69
N VAL A 44 -12.79 -11.97 9.21
CA VAL A 44 -12.63 -11.15 8.01
C VAL A 44 -11.72 -9.97 8.32
N SER A 45 -10.85 -9.59 7.40
CA SER A 45 -10.00 -8.42 7.59
C SER A 45 -10.79 -7.13 7.49
N PRO A 46 -10.52 -6.12 8.35
CA PRO A 46 -11.09 -4.79 8.22
C PRO A 46 -10.78 -4.15 6.85
N PRO A 47 -11.61 -3.21 6.36
CA PRO A 47 -11.48 -2.66 5.00
C PRO A 47 -10.12 -2.04 4.66
N THR A 48 -9.39 -1.54 5.65
CA THR A 48 -8.08 -0.90 5.47
C THR A 48 -6.91 -1.78 5.91
N PHE A 49 -7.18 -3.05 6.27
CA PHE A 49 -6.18 -3.98 6.79
C PHE A 49 -5.00 -4.21 5.84
N LEU A 50 -5.22 -4.17 4.53
CA LEU A 50 -4.17 -4.40 3.54
C LEU A 50 -3.03 -3.38 3.59
N THR A 51 -3.21 -2.25 4.29
CA THR A 51 -2.10 -1.32 4.56
C THR A 51 -0.98 -1.98 5.38
N THR A 52 -1.29 -3.04 6.12
CA THR A 52 -0.30 -3.79 6.91
C THR A 52 0.68 -4.59 6.06
N VAL A 53 0.47 -4.68 4.74
CA VAL A 53 1.39 -5.34 3.79
C VAL A 53 2.85 -4.90 3.95
N ALA A 54 3.06 -3.67 4.42
CA ALA A 54 4.39 -3.13 4.70
C ALA A 54 5.21 -3.98 5.69
N PHE A 55 4.56 -4.73 6.58
CA PHE A 55 5.25 -5.60 7.54
C PHE A 55 5.78 -6.90 6.94
N TRP A 56 5.32 -7.28 5.75
CA TRP A 56 5.78 -8.47 5.02
C TRP A 56 6.74 -8.15 3.89
N GLN A 57 6.98 -6.87 3.61
CA GLN A 57 7.89 -6.48 2.55
C GLN A 57 9.32 -6.97 2.85
N PRO A 58 9.95 -7.67 1.91
CA PRO A 58 11.35 -8.06 2.05
C PRO A 58 12.25 -6.81 1.90
N PRO A 59 13.50 -6.85 2.39
CA PRO A 59 14.42 -5.70 2.31
C PRO A 59 14.60 -5.16 0.88
N GLU A 60 14.55 -6.04 -0.12
CA GLU A 60 14.69 -5.71 -1.55
C GLU A 60 13.53 -4.86 -2.06
N ALA A 61 12.35 -4.95 -1.44
CA ALA A 61 11.22 -4.07 -1.78
C ALA A 61 11.55 -2.60 -1.55
N GLY A 62 12.42 -2.30 -0.60
CA GLY A 62 12.93 -0.96 -0.35
C GLY A 62 13.72 -0.35 -1.51
N ASP A 63 14.25 -1.16 -2.43
CA ASP A 63 14.99 -0.67 -3.60
C ASP A 63 14.10 0.14 -4.54
N LEU A 64 12.84 -0.26 -4.70
CA LEU A 64 11.87 0.47 -5.50
C LEU A 64 11.69 1.90 -4.97
N TYR A 65 11.54 2.04 -3.66
CA TYR A 65 11.37 3.35 -3.00
C TYR A 65 12.65 4.19 -3.05
N ARG A 66 13.83 3.58 -2.87
CA ARG A 66 15.11 4.28 -2.98
C ARG A 66 15.36 4.83 -4.37
N GLN A 67 15.02 4.07 -5.42
CA GLN A 67 15.19 4.48 -6.81
C GLN A 67 14.24 5.60 -7.24
N LEU A 68 13.12 5.79 -6.54
CA LEU A 68 12.21 6.91 -6.75
C LEU A 68 12.85 8.26 -6.36
N ASP A 69 13.89 8.26 -5.54
CA ASP A 69 14.65 9.47 -5.12
C ASP A 69 13.74 10.55 -4.50
N ILE A 70 12.75 10.13 -3.70
CA ILE A 70 11.84 11.05 -2.99
C ILE A 70 12.55 11.64 -1.76
N ASP A 71 12.50 12.95 -1.60
CA ASP A 71 12.95 13.60 -0.37
C ASP A 71 11.92 13.40 0.74
N LEU A 72 12.20 12.45 1.65
CA LEU A 72 11.31 12.10 2.76
C LEU A 72 10.94 13.26 3.69
N ARG A 73 11.76 14.32 3.74
CA ARG A 73 11.47 15.53 4.54
C ARG A 73 10.33 16.35 3.95
N ARG A 74 10.01 16.12 2.68
CA ARG A 74 8.98 16.83 1.93
C ARG A 74 7.85 15.90 1.48
N LEU A 75 7.87 14.65 1.99
CA LEU A 75 6.89 13.64 1.64
C LEU A 75 5.58 13.84 2.42
N LEU A 76 4.48 13.79 1.69
CA LEU A 76 3.12 13.70 2.24
C LEU A 76 2.45 12.45 1.70
N HIS A 77 1.57 11.85 2.49
CA HIS A 77 0.62 10.85 2.04
C HIS A 77 -0.61 11.57 1.48
N GLY A 78 -0.85 11.45 0.19
CA GLY A 78 -1.92 12.19 -0.49
C GLY A 78 -3.25 11.43 -0.52
N GLU A 79 -3.19 10.13 -0.85
CA GLU A 79 -4.37 9.30 -1.02
C GLU A 79 -4.05 7.83 -0.72
N GLN A 80 -5.05 7.12 -0.22
CA GLN A 80 -5.03 5.67 -0.07
C GLN A 80 -6.37 5.10 -0.53
N GLU A 81 -6.32 4.18 -1.50
CA GLU A 81 -7.49 3.48 -2.03
C GLU A 81 -7.30 1.97 -1.85
N PHE A 82 -8.38 1.26 -1.53
CA PHE A 82 -8.45 -0.19 -1.54
C PHE A 82 -9.59 -0.62 -2.44
N VAL A 83 -9.30 -1.51 -3.39
CA VAL A 83 -10.28 -2.08 -4.31
C VAL A 83 -10.33 -3.57 -4.05
N PHE A 84 -11.50 -4.08 -3.65
CA PHE A 84 -11.73 -5.50 -3.47
C PHE A 84 -12.47 -6.04 -4.69
N LEU A 85 -11.83 -6.97 -5.39
CA LEU A 85 -12.40 -7.67 -6.55
C LEU A 85 -13.11 -8.96 -6.14
N ARG A 86 -12.89 -9.39 -4.90
CA ARG A 86 -13.54 -10.48 -4.18
C ARG A 86 -13.83 -10.05 -2.76
N GLU A 87 -14.36 -10.94 -1.93
CA GLU A 87 -14.52 -10.66 -0.49
C GLU A 87 -13.19 -10.28 0.15
N PRO A 88 -13.19 -9.39 1.16
CA PRO A 88 -11.99 -9.09 1.93
C PRO A 88 -11.36 -10.38 2.45
N PRO A 89 -10.03 -10.48 2.44
CA PRO A 89 -9.36 -11.70 2.84
C PRO A 89 -9.61 -12.03 4.31
N ARG A 90 -9.74 -13.32 4.59
CA ARG A 90 -9.96 -13.85 5.93
C ARG A 90 -8.65 -14.29 6.57
N ALA A 91 -8.64 -14.34 7.90
CA ALA A 91 -7.55 -14.93 8.65
C ALA A 91 -7.23 -16.34 8.16
N GLY A 92 -5.94 -16.65 8.00
CA GLY A 92 -5.43 -17.89 7.41
C GLY A 92 -5.15 -17.82 5.91
N THR A 93 -5.61 -16.76 5.21
CA THR A 93 -5.33 -16.58 3.78
C THR A 93 -3.88 -16.17 3.56
N VAL A 94 -3.22 -16.73 2.55
CA VAL A 94 -1.96 -16.23 2.01
C VAL A 94 -2.25 -15.44 0.74
N LEU A 95 -1.74 -14.22 0.67
CA LEU A 95 -1.82 -13.36 -0.51
C LEU A 95 -0.42 -13.16 -1.07
N HIS A 96 -0.30 -13.15 -2.39
CA HIS A 96 0.95 -12.79 -3.07
C HIS A 96 0.87 -11.33 -3.49
N ALA A 97 1.74 -10.50 -2.91
CA ALA A 97 1.74 -9.05 -3.11
C ALA A 97 2.86 -8.62 -4.04
N GLN A 98 2.57 -7.70 -4.93
CA GLN A 98 3.57 -7.05 -5.79
C GLN A 98 3.21 -5.60 -6.03
N THR A 99 4.16 -4.69 -5.83
CA THR A 99 3.97 -3.26 -6.04
C THR A 99 4.54 -2.81 -7.38
N ILE A 100 3.80 -1.96 -8.07
CA ILE A 100 4.22 -1.27 -9.30
C ILE A 100 4.15 0.24 -9.10
N VAL A 101 5.09 0.97 -9.68
CA VAL A 101 4.96 2.43 -9.85
C VAL A 101 4.03 2.68 -11.03
N GLU A 102 2.79 3.05 -10.74
CA GLU A 102 1.74 3.14 -11.76
C GLU A 102 1.81 4.45 -12.55
N GLU A 103 2.05 5.55 -11.84
CA GLU A 103 2.09 6.88 -12.44
C GLU A 103 2.98 7.84 -11.66
N ILE A 104 3.64 8.75 -12.36
CA ILE A 104 4.34 9.90 -11.76
C ILE A 104 3.93 11.14 -12.56
N TYR A 105 3.37 12.13 -11.87
CA TYR A 105 2.98 13.40 -12.48
C TYR A 105 3.30 14.59 -11.58
N GLU A 106 3.26 15.79 -12.16
CA GLU A 106 3.55 17.02 -11.43
C GLU A 106 2.36 17.97 -11.49
N LYS A 107 2.19 18.77 -10.44
CA LYS A 107 1.25 19.88 -10.37
C LYS A 107 1.89 21.08 -9.70
N GLU A 108 1.53 22.28 -10.17
CA GLU A 108 1.90 23.50 -9.47
C GLU A 108 1.16 23.62 -8.14
N GLY A 109 1.92 23.92 -7.09
CA GLY A 109 1.38 24.14 -5.75
C GLY A 109 0.76 25.54 -5.63
N LYS A 110 -0.36 25.65 -4.91
CA LYS A 110 -1.03 26.95 -4.66
C LYS A 110 -0.15 28.01 -3.97
N ARG A 111 0.92 27.59 -3.31
CA ARG A 111 1.88 28.46 -2.62
C ARG A 111 3.20 28.60 -3.39
N GLY A 112 3.21 28.28 -4.68
CA GLY A 112 4.40 28.21 -5.51
C GLY A 112 5.14 26.86 -5.36
N GLY A 113 6.04 26.60 -6.30
CA GLY A 113 6.79 25.34 -6.40
C GLY A 113 6.00 24.22 -7.08
N VAL A 114 6.74 23.24 -7.57
CA VAL A 114 6.18 22.05 -8.24
C VAL A 114 6.09 20.92 -7.22
N MET A 115 4.94 20.27 -7.15
CA MET A 115 4.72 19.06 -6.38
C MET A 115 4.76 17.85 -7.30
N ALA A 116 5.53 16.83 -6.93
CA ALA A 116 5.54 15.56 -7.65
C ALA A 116 4.63 14.54 -6.94
N PHE A 117 3.78 13.89 -7.71
CA PHE A 117 2.86 12.85 -7.26
C PHE A 117 3.35 11.51 -7.78
N VAL A 118 3.50 10.56 -6.89
CA VAL A 118 3.89 9.17 -7.20
C VAL A 118 2.75 8.26 -6.80
N VAL A 119 2.13 7.63 -7.78
CA VAL A 119 1.07 6.64 -7.57
C VAL A 119 1.67 5.25 -7.62
N MET A 120 1.54 4.52 -6.52
CA MET A 120 1.97 3.13 -6.42
C MET A 120 0.75 2.25 -6.21
N ARG A 121 0.67 1.16 -6.98
CA ARG A 121 -0.35 0.12 -6.83
C ARG A 121 0.30 -1.16 -6.37
N THR A 122 -0.29 -1.79 -5.35
CA THR A 122 0.03 -3.15 -4.92
C THR A 122 -1.12 -4.06 -5.30
N ASP A 123 -0.84 -5.05 -6.14
CA ASP A 123 -1.78 -6.11 -6.48
C ASP A 123 -1.61 -7.25 -5.48
N PHE A 124 -2.73 -7.77 -4.97
CA PHE A 124 -2.80 -8.95 -4.11
C PHE A 124 -3.45 -10.07 -4.90
N THR A 125 -2.72 -11.14 -5.13
CA THR A 125 -3.20 -12.31 -5.87
C THR A 125 -3.37 -13.51 -4.96
N ASP A 126 -4.28 -14.41 -5.33
CA ASP A 126 -4.42 -15.73 -4.72
C ASP A 126 -3.42 -16.73 -5.31
N ASP A 127 -3.49 -17.99 -4.86
CA ASP A 127 -2.61 -19.07 -5.33
C ASP A 127 -2.81 -19.40 -6.83
N ASP A 128 -3.97 -19.10 -7.38
CA ASP A 128 -4.28 -19.27 -8.80
C ASP A 128 -3.77 -18.10 -9.67
N GLY A 129 -3.22 -17.06 -9.03
CA GLY A 129 -2.71 -15.87 -9.68
C GLY A 129 -3.78 -14.84 -10.03
N ALA A 130 -5.02 -15.02 -9.56
CA ALA A 130 -6.09 -14.04 -9.77
C ALA A 130 -5.93 -12.87 -8.79
N VAL A 131 -6.07 -11.64 -9.29
CA VAL A 131 -6.07 -10.45 -8.44
C VAL A 131 -7.36 -10.43 -7.61
N VAL A 132 -7.23 -10.47 -6.31
CA VAL A 132 -8.36 -10.47 -5.36
C VAL A 132 -8.59 -9.10 -4.73
N ALA A 133 -7.53 -8.30 -4.60
CA ALA A 133 -7.60 -6.93 -4.11
C ALA A 133 -6.44 -6.09 -4.65
N GLN A 134 -6.61 -4.78 -4.58
CA GLN A 134 -5.58 -3.79 -4.91
C GLN A 134 -5.52 -2.72 -3.84
N SER A 135 -4.32 -2.26 -3.53
CA SER A 135 -4.07 -1.05 -2.75
C SER A 135 -3.37 -0.04 -3.65
N ARG A 136 -3.89 1.18 -3.71
CA ARG A 136 -3.29 2.28 -4.45
C ARG A 136 -2.98 3.41 -3.50
N SER A 137 -1.73 3.84 -3.45
CA SER A 137 -1.28 4.95 -2.62
C SER A 137 -0.66 6.06 -3.46
N THR A 138 -0.96 7.30 -3.11
CA THR A 138 -0.35 8.48 -3.73
C THR A 138 0.55 9.17 -2.73
N ALA A 139 1.85 9.13 -3.01
CA ALA A 139 2.86 9.90 -2.29
C ALA A 139 3.05 11.26 -2.99
N ILE A 140 3.24 12.33 -2.22
CA ILE A 140 3.43 13.68 -2.77
C ILE A 140 4.73 14.25 -2.22
N GLU A 141 5.69 14.52 -3.10
CA GLU A 141 6.84 15.34 -2.76
C GLU A 141 6.49 16.81 -2.98
N THR A 142 6.47 17.59 -1.90
CA THR A 142 6.18 19.03 -1.99
C THR A 142 7.36 19.79 -2.59
N GLY A 143 7.09 20.94 -3.23
CA GLY A 143 8.14 21.84 -3.74
C GLY A 143 9.11 22.28 -2.63
N ALA A 144 10.36 22.53 -2.99
CA ALA A 144 11.31 23.15 -2.06
C ALA A 144 10.75 24.53 -1.64
N ARG A 145 10.80 24.82 -0.35
CA ARG A 145 10.55 26.20 0.12
C ARG A 145 11.72 27.05 -0.32
N SER A 146 11.44 28.08 -1.10
CA SER A 146 12.39 29.17 -1.39
C SER A 146 12.73 29.92 -0.09
#